data_3022cec54a8273dc7bc8002118477509
#
_entry.id   3022cec54a8273dc7bc8002118477509
#
_cell.length_a   1.000
_cell.length_b   1.000
_cell.length_c   1.000
_cell.angle_alpha   90.00
_cell.angle_beta   90.00
_cell.angle_gamma   90.00
#
_symmetry.space_group_name_H-M   'P 1'
#
loop_
_entity.id
_entity.type
_entity.pdbx_description
1 polymer ?
#
loop_
_entity_poly.entity_id
_entity_poly.type
_entity_poly.pdbx_seq_one_letter_code
_entity_poly.pdbx_strand_id
1 'polypeptide(L)'
;VLKPETINYRTYKPERDGLFCERIFGPVKDYECHCGKYKRIRYKGIVCDRCGVEVTEKKVRRERMGHISLVVPVVHIWYFRSLPSKIGYLLGIPSKKLETIIYYERYVVINPGVAAEQGIERLQTLSEKEYLDILAALPKGNQALDDSDPNKFVAQMGAEAIYTLLKQVDLDSMSYALRHNCLLYTSPSPRD
;
A
#
# COMPACT_ATOMS: atom_id res chain seq x y z
N VAL A 1 -17.02 2.39 0.84
CA VAL A 1 -17.30 1.45 1.95
C VAL A 1 -16.62 1.96 3.20
N LEU A 2 -17.40 2.24 4.24
CA LEU A 2 -16.88 2.87 5.47
C LEU A 2 -16.83 1.89 6.65
N LYS A 3 -17.56 0.79 6.58
CA LYS A 3 -17.69 -0.18 7.66
C LYS A 3 -17.36 -1.60 7.19
N PRO A 4 -16.76 -2.45 8.05
CA PRO A 4 -16.45 -3.84 7.70
C PRO A 4 -17.67 -4.76 7.75
N GLU A 5 -18.82 -4.25 8.13
CA GLU A 5 -20.07 -5.00 8.28
C GLU A 5 -20.56 -5.51 6.92
N THR A 6 -21.20 -6.68 6.92
CA THR A 6 -21.76 -7.30 5.72
C THR A 6 -23.27 -7.22 5.72
N ILE A 7 -23.94 -8.06 6.50
CA ILE A 7 -25.39 -8.14 6.61
C ILE A 7 -25.81 -8.12 8.08
N ASN A 8 -27.04 -7.68 8.34
CA ASN A 8 -27.67 -7.85 9.63
C ASN A 8 -28.11 -9.30 9.79
N TYR A 9 -27.62 -10.00 10.82
CA TYR A 9 -27.90 -11.42 11.04
C TYR A 9 -29.37 -11.72 11.40
N ARG A 10 -30.15 -10.72 11.87
CA ARG A 10 -31.58 -10.87 12.18
C ARG A 10 -32.47 -10.69 10.96
N THR A 11 -32.16 -9.70 10.12
CA THR A 11 -32.99 -9.33 8.98
C THR A 11 -32.46 -9.83 7.64
N TYR A 12 -31.22 -10.33 7.62
CA TYR A 12 -30.46 -10.71 6.41
C TYR A 12 -30.36 -9.61 5.36
N LYS A 13 -30.57 -8.36 5.75
CA LYS A 13 -30.41 -7.20 4.88
C LYS A 13 -28.99 -6.64 4.99
N PRO A 14 -28.43 -6.15 3.88
CA PRO A 14 -27.13 -5.49 3.90
C PRO A 14 -27.09 -4.31 4.86
N GLU A 15 -26.00 -4.19 5.62
CA GLU A 15 -25.78 -3.04 6.50
C GLU A 15 -25.39 -1.81 5.69
N ARG A 16 -25.80 -0.64 6.19
CA ARG A 16 -25.51 0.63 5.56
C ARG A 16 -23.99 0.91 5.64
N ASP A 17 -23.42 1.39 4.52
CA ASP A 17 -22.00 1.70 4.34
C ASP A 17 -21.05 0.50 4.50
N GLY A 18 -21.60 -0.70 4.58
CA GLY A 18 -20.87 -1.96 4.66
C GLY A 18 -20.47 -2.53 3.30
N LEU A 19 -19.89 -3.72 3.33
CA LEU A 19 -19.36 -4.40 2.14
C LEU A 19 -20.43 -4.82 1.12
N PHE A 20 -21.71 -4.89 1.53
CA PHE A 20 -22.85 -5.20 0.66
C PHE A 20 -23.89 -4.09 0.60
N CYS A 21 -23.53 -2.87 0.97
CA CYS A 21 -24.44 -1.73 1.06
C CYS A 21 -25.26 -1.54 -0.21
N GLU A 22 -26.59 -1.49 -0.07
CA GLU A 22 -27.50 -1.26 -1.20
C GLU A 22 -27.40 0.16 -1.76
N ARG A 23 -26.99 1.12 -0.95
CA ARG A 23 -26.78 2.51 -1.38
C ARG A 23 -25.58 2.63 -2.34
N ILE A 24 -24.53 1.84 -2.12
CA ILE A 24 -23.31 1.84 -2.94
C ILE A 24 -23.50 0.95 -4.17
N PHE A 25 -23.93 -0.28 -3.97
CA PHE A 25 -23.96 -1.31 -5.00
C PHE A 25 -25.32 -1.47 -5.69
N GLY A 26 -26.37 -0.95 -5.10
CA GLY A 26 -27.72 -1.08 -5.61
C GLY A 26 -28.60 -2.03 -4.80
N PRO A 27 -29.89 -2.12 -5.15
CA PRO A 27 -30.86 -2.89 -4.40
C PRO A 27 -30.63 -4.40 -4.50
N VAL A 28 -31.02 -5.16 -3.48
CA VAL A 28 -30.97 -6.63 -3.46
C VAL A 28 -32.13 -7.22 -4.29
N LYS A 29 -33.27 -6.53 -4.31
CA LYS A 29 -34.45 -6.92 -5.07
C LYS A 29 -34.71 -5.95 -6.21
N ASP A 30 -35.21 -6.47 -7.33
CA ASP A 30 -35.51 -5.64 -8.48
C ASP A 30 -36.57 -4.59 -8.12
N TYR A 31 -36.25 -3.33 -8.43
CA TYR A 31 -37.13 -2.16 -8.25
C TYR A 31 -37.70 -1.99 -6.84
N GLU A 32 -36.95 -2.38 -5.81
CA GLU A 32 -37.32 -2.19 -4.41
C GLU A 32 -36.18 -1.54 -3.63
N CYS A 33 -36.45 -0.42 -2.95
CA CYS A 33 -35.46 0.20 -2.09
C CYS A 33 -35.32 -0.55 -0.75
N HIS A 34 -34.24 -0.29 -0.02
CA HIS A 34 -33.94 -0.98 1.25
C HIS A 34 -35.06 -0.85 2.29
N CYS A 35 -35.63 0.34 2.46
CA CYS A 35 -36.70 0.59 3.44
C CYS A 35 -38.08 0.14 2.96
N GLY A 36 -38.24 -0.24 1.70
CA GLY A 36 -39.51 -0.68 1.13
C GLY A 36 -40.51 0.44 0.80
N LYS A 37 -40.10 1.73 0.90
CA LYS A 37 -40.97 2.85 0.54
C LYS A 37 -41.34 2.86 -0.93
N TYR A 38 -40.36 2.62 -1.80
CA TYR A 38 -40.54 2.51 -3.23
C TYR A 38 -40.42 1.05 -3.65
N LYS A 39 -41.47 0.54 -4.28
CA LYS A 39 -41.56 -0.79 -4.85
C LYS A 39 -42.16 -0.71 -6.25
N ARG A 40 -41.73 -1.58 -7.13
CA ARG A 40 -42.19 -1.73 -8.52
C ARG A 40 -41.47 -0.79 -9.51
N ILE A 41 -41.50 -1.21 -10.76
CA ILE A 41 -40.82 -0.62 -11.91
C ILE A 41 -41.22 0.84 -12.20
N ARG A 42 -42.41 1.27 -11.79
CA ARG A 42 -42.86 2.66 -12.02
C ARG A 42 -41.97 3.71 -11.34
N TYR A 43 -41.21 3.30 -10.36
CA TYR A 43 -40.28 4.16 -9.61
C TYR A 43 -38.83 4.02 -10.08
N LYS A 44 -38.59 3.39 -11.23
CA LYS A 44 -37.25 3.17 -11.79
C LYS A 44 -36.45 4.49 -11.83
N GLY A 45 -35.20 4.45 -11.37
CA GLY A 45 -34.27 5.58 -11.39
C GLY A 45 -34.44 6.58 -10.25
N ILE A 46 -35.45 6.40 -9.38
CA ILE A 46 -35.63 7.28 -8.22
C ILE A 46 -34.67 6.83 -7.12
N VAL A 47 -33.98 7.81 -6.52
CA VAL A 47 -33.20 7.58 -5.29
C VAL A 47 -34.13 7.81 -4.10
N CYS A 48 -34.28 6.80 -3.24
CA CYS A 48 -35.14 6.91 -2.08
C CYS A 48 -34.61 7.97 -1.12
N ASP A 49 -35.47 8.96 -0.79
CA ASP A 49 -35.17 10.02 0.16
C ASP A 49 -34.91 9.53 1.59
N ARG A 50 -35.49 8.38 1.96
CA ARG A 50 -35.36 7.80 3.30
C ARG A 50 -34.12 6.93 3.46
N CYS A 51 -33.82 6.03 2.53
CA CYS A 51 -32.72 5.08 2.63
C CYS A 51 -31.56 5.35 1.66
N GLY A 52 -31.73 6.24 0.69
CA GLY A 52 -30.70 6.62 -0.28
C GLY A 52 -30.41 5.55 -1.35
N VAL A 53 -31.21 4.49 -1.43
CA VAL A 53 -31.05 3.42 -2.40
C VAL A 53 -31.78 3.78 -3.70
N GLU A 54 -31.09 3.64 -4.82
CA GLU A 54 -31.68 3.81 -6.15
C GLU A 54 -32.58 2.63 -6.49
N VAL A 55 -33.77 2.93 -7.01
CA VAL A 55 -34.74 1.92 -7.43
C VAL A 55 -34.39 1.45 -8.85
N THR A 56 -33.68 0.34 -8.93
CA THR A 56 -33.22 -0.25 -10.21
C THR A 56 -33.19 -1.77 -10.12
N GLU A 57 -32.67 -2.42 -11.15
CA GLU A 57 -32.52 -3.87 -11.16
C GLU A 57 -31.38 -4.32 -10.26
N LYS A 58 -31.54 -5.47 -9.60
CA LYS A 58 -30.50 -6.08 -8.77
C LYS A 58 -29.21 -6.41 -9.53
N LYS A 59 -29.29 -6.55 -10.86
CA LYS A 59 -28.14 -6.85 -11.72
C LYS A 59 -27.02 -5.83 -11.58
N VAL A 60 -27.37 -4.56 -11.31
CA VAL A 60 -26.38 -3.48 -11.14
C VAL A 60 -25.39 -3.76 -10.00
N ARG A 61 -25.75 -4.61 -9.04
CA ARG A 61 -24.83 -5.04 -7.96
C ARG A 61 -23.61 -5.81 -8.48
N ARG A 62 -23.67 -6.38 -9.67
CA ARG A 62 -22.54 -7.07 -10.33
C ARG A 62 -21.72 -6.14 -11.23
N GLU A 63 -22.22 -4.96 -11.50
CA GLU A 63 -21.61 -3.99 -12.40
C GLU A 63 -20.97 -2.83 -11.64
N ARG A 64 -21.56 -2.42 -10.50
CA ARG A 64 -21.08 -1.31 -9.69
C ARG A 64 -19.88 -1.72 -8.85
N MET A 65 -18.88 -0.86 -8.85
CA MET A 65 -17.68 -1.00 -8.05
C MET A 65 -17.70 -0.03 -6.86
N GLY A 66 -17.26 -0.51 -5.71
CA GLY A 66 -16.98 0.31 -4.55
C GLY A 66 -15.48 0.39 -4.30
N HIS A 67 -15.08 1.23 -3.35
CA HIS A 67 -13.69 1.32 -2.91
C HIS A 67 -13.61 1.39 -1.38
N ILE A 68 -12.46 1.00 -0.87
CA ILE A 68 -12.07 1.14 0.53
C ILE A 68 -10.84 2.03 0.54
N SER A 69 -10.93 3.18 1.21
CA SER A 69 -9.77 4.06 1.40
C SER A 69 -8.89 3.49 2.50
N LEU A 70 -7.65 3.19 2.17
CA LEU A 70 -6.66 2.69 3.13
C LEU A 70 -6.03 3.86 3.89
N VAL A 71 -5.77 3.68 5.18
CA VAL A 71 -5.09 4.67 6.04
C VAL A 71 -3.63 4.80 5.65
N VAL A 72 -3.00 3.67 5.32
CA VAL A 72 -1.61 3.58 4.87
C VAL A 72 -1.53 2.84 3.53
N PRO A 73 -0.54 3.13 2.67
CA PRO A 73 -0.35 2.37 1.44
C PRO A 73 -0.06 0.91 1.72
N VAL A 74 -0.37 0.05 0.77
CA VAL A 74 -0.15 -1.40 0.84
C VAL A 74 0.69 -1.83 -0.36
N VAL A 75 1.66 -2.70 -0.13
CA VAL A 75 2.49 -3.26 -1.19
C VAL A 75 1.72 -4.31 -1.98
N HIS A 76 1.73 -4.19 -3.31
CA HIS A 76 1.04 -5.11 -4.19
C HIS A 76 1.72 -6.48 -4.18
N ILE A 77 0.95 -7.51 -3.84
CA ILE A 77 1.47 -8.88 -3.65
C ILE A 77 2.14 -9.46 -4.90
N TRP A 78 1.69 -9.13 -6.11
CA TRP A 78 2.29 -9.62 -7.35
C TRP A 78 3.72 -9.15 -7.56
N TYR A 79 4.08 -7.98 -7.04
CA TYR A 79 5.44 -7.45 -7.14
C TYR A 79 6.31 -7.81 -5.95
N PHE A 80 5.69 -8.17 -4.84
CA PHE A 80 6.38 -8.55 -3.61
C PHE A 80 6.64 -10.06 -3.51
N ARG A 81 5.59 -10.89 -3.68
CA ARG A 81 5.65 -12.35 -3.48
C ARG A 81 6.01 -13.15 -4.74
N SER A 82 6.17 -12.52 -5.89
CA SER A 82 6.68 -13.20 -7.08
C SER A 82 8.11 -13.71 -6.88
N LEU A 83 8.45 -14.79 -7.54
CA LEU A 83 9.82 -15.33 -7.54
C LEU A 83 10.43 -15.16 -8.94
N PRO A 84 11.46 -14.31 -9.12
CA PRO A 84 12.06 -13.42 -8.10
C PRO A 84 11.17 -12.23 -7.76
N SER A 85 11.31 -11.69 -6.52
CA SER A 85 10.57 -10.49 -6.10
C SER A 85 11.01 -9.29 -6.95
N LYS A 86 10.06 -8.69 -7.69
CA LYS A 86 10.37 -7.55 -8.57
C LYS A 86 10.82 -6.32 -7.76
N ILE A 87 10.17 -6.05 -6.64
CA ILE A 87 10.54 -4.94 -5.74
C ILE A 87 11.91 -5.20 -5.12
N GLY A 88 12.13 -6.43 -4.61
CA GLY A 88 13.41 -6.80 -4.02
C GLY A 88 14.57 -6.71 -5.01
N TYR A 89 14.33 -7.11 -6.26
CA TYR A 89 15.33 -7.02 -7.33
C TYR A 89 15.68 -5.57 -7.69
N LEU A 90 14.67 -4.71 -7.84
CA LEU A 90 14.89 -3.28 -8.15
C LEU A 90 15.62 -2.54 -7.04
N LEU A 91 15.29 -2.83 -5.79
CA LEU A 91 15.90 -2.16 -4.63
C LEU A 91 17.20 -2.82 -4.15
N GLY A 92 17.54 -4.00 -4.68
CA GLY A 92 18.68 -4.78 -4.20
C GLY A 92 18.49 -5.33 -2.78
N ILE A 93 17.23 -5.48 -2.32
CA ILE A 93 16.90 -5.94 -0.97
C ILE A 93 16.48 -7.42 -1.03
N PRO A 94 17.13 -8.31 -0.26
CA PRO A 94 16.70 -9.71 -0.15
C PRO A 94 15.27 -9.84 0.33
N SER A 95 14.51 -10.80 -0.21
CA SER A 95 13.09 -10.98 0.06
C SER A 95 12.76 -11.09 1.55
N LYS A 96 13.60 -11.73 2.34
CA LYS A 96 13.43 -11.86 3.80
C LYS A 96 13.51 -10.49 4.52
N LYS A 97 14.48 -9.65 4.14
CA LYS A 97 14.59 -8.28 4.68
C LYS A 97 13.41 -7.41 4.24
N LEU A 98 13.02 -7.53 2.96
CA LEU A 98 11.88 -6.82 2.42
C LEU A 98 10.58 -7.17 3.19
N GLU A 99 10.40 -8.43 3.54
CA GLU A 99 9.27 -8.91 4.34
C GLU A 99 9.22 -8.24 5.72
N THR A 100 10.34 -8.21 6.45
CA THR A 100 10.40 -7.57 7.77
C THR A 100 10.10 -6.06 7.72
N ILE A 101 10.47 -5.39 6.63
CA ILE A 101 10.16 -3.97 6.43
C ILE A 101 8.66 -3.77 6.19
N ILE A 102 8.07 -4.55 5.28
CA ILE A 102 6.67 -4.42 4.87
C ILE A 102 5.71 -4.73 6.02
N TYR A 103 6.05 -5.72 6.86
CA TYR A 103 5.21 -6.13 7.99
C TYR A 103 5.50 -5.37 9.29
N TYR A 104 6.17 -4.21 9.22
CA TYR A 104 6.44 -3.32 10.36
C TYR A 104 7.27 -3.97 11.49
N GLU A 105 8.15 -4.91 11.16
CA GLU A 105 9.06 -5.53 12.13
C GLU A 105 10.38 -4.76 12.26
N ARG A 106 10.84 -4.11 11.16
CA ARG A 106 12.09 -3.38 11.10
C ARG A 106 11.99 -2.09 10.31
N TYR A 107 12.77 -1.10 10.72
CA TYR A 107 12.99 0.11 9.94
C TYR A 107 13.99 -0.15 8.81
N VAL A 108 13.87 0.57 7.71
CA VAL A 108 14.88 0.64 6.66
C VAL A 108 15.39 2.08 6.55
N VAL A 109 16.69 2.23 6.47
CA VAL A 109 17.35 3.53 6.30
C VAL A 109 17.19 3.98 4.86
N ILE A 110 16.51 5.11 4.65
CA ILE A 110 16.32 5.74 3.34
C ILE A 110 17.46 6.70 3.06
N ASN A 111 17.74 7.56 4.03
CA ASN A 111 18.86 8.48 4.01
C ASN A 111 19.61 8.40 5.36
N PRO A 112 20.88 8.00 5.37
CA PRO A 112 21.65 7.94 6.62
C PRO A 112 22.03 9.33 7.15
N GLY A 113 22.10 10.36 6.29
CA GLY A 113 22.48 11.70 6.72
C GLY A 113 23.76 11.73 7.57
N VAL A 114 23.73 12.49 8.66
CA VAL A 114 24.85 12.56 9.62
C VAL A 114 25.13 11.25 10.38
N ALA A 115 24.16 10.31 10.40
CA ALA A 115 24.36 8.99 11.00
C ALA A 115 25.31 8.10 10.17
N ALA A 116 25.64 8.48 8.94
CA ALA A 116 26.64 7.80 8.12
C ALA A 116 28.02 7.77 8.81
N GLU A 117 28.37 8.81 9.59
CA GLU A 117 29.62 8.88 10.37
C GLU A 117 29.68 7.79 11.47
N GLN A 118 28.53 7.27 11.88
CA GLN A 118 28.40 6.19 12.85
C GLN A 118 28.36 4.79 12.18
N GLY A 119 28.63 4.72 10.88
CA GLY A 119 28.62 3.46 10.12
C GLY A 119 27.22 2.99 9.70
N ILE A 120 26.22 3.87 9.69
CA ILE A 120 24.89 3.56 9.21
C ILE A 120 24.85 3.71 7.69
N GLU A 121 24.44 2.65 7.01
CA GLU A 121 24.37 2.61 5.55
C GLU A 121 22.93 2.72 5.04
N ARG A 122 22.79 3.20 3.80
CA ARG A 122 21.51 3.19 3.09
C ARG A 122 21.02 1.75 2.90
N LEU A 123 19.71 1.52 3.00
CA LEU A 123 19.04 0.19 2.91
C LEU A 123 19.39 -0.76 4.06
N GLN A 124 20.11 -0.29 5.08
CA GLN A 124 20.30 -1.05 6.31
C GLN A 124 18.96 -1.20 7.03
N THR A 125 18.74 -2.37 7.62
CA THR A 125 17.55 -2.64 8.44
C THR A 125 17.88 -2.51 9.90
N LEU A 126 17.09 -1.72 10.63
CA LEU A 126 17.27 -1.41 12.05
C LEU A 126 16.10 -1.99 12.86
N SER A 127 16.40 -2.51 14.05
CA SER A 127 15.38 -2.79 15.05
C SER A 127 14.87 -1.48 15.67
N GLU A 128 13.74 -1.53 16.35
CA GLU A 128 13.19 -0.36 17.06
C GLU A 128 14.19 0.24 18.07
N LYS A 129 14.88 -0.63 18.80
CA LYS A 129 15.91 -0.19 19.77
C LYS A 129 17.06 0.55 19.08
N GLU A 130 17.65 -0.04 18.03
CA GLU A 130 18.73 0.60 17.26
C GLU A 130 18.28 1.93 16.66
N TYR A 131 17.06 2.01 16.16
CA TYR A 131 16.49 3.26 15.64
C TYR A 131 16.40 4.34 16.72
N LEU A 132 15.90 4.01 17.92
CA LEU A 132 15.80 4.95 19.04
C LEU A 132 17.18 5.37 19.56
N ASP A 133 18.14 4.46 19.64
CA ASP A 133 19.51 4.74 20.03
C ASP A 133 20.18 5.73 19.05
N ILE A 134 19.97 5.54 17.75
CA ILE A 134 20.45 6.47 16.72
C ILE A 134 19.79 7.83 16.88
N LEU A 135 18.46 7.90 17.03
CA LEU A 135 17.76 9.17 17.24
C LEU A 135 18.27 9.95 18.45
N ALA A 136 18.59 9.26 19.53
CA ALA A 136 19.14 9.88 20.73
C ALA A 136 20.57 10.43 20.52
N ALA A 137 21.34 9.81 19.63
CA ALA A 137 22.70 10.22 19.31
C ALA A 137 22.78 11.35 18.26
N LEU A 138 21.68 11.63 17.53
CA LEU A 138 21.64 12.68 16.50
C LEU A 138 21.77 14.09 17.11
N PRO A 139 22.37 15.03 16.36
CA PRO A 139 22.40 16.44 16.73
C PRO A 139 20.98 17.01 16.91
N LYS A 140 20.81 17.87 17.90
CA LYS A 140 19.53 18.56 18.15
C LYS A 140 19.11 19.32 16.90
N GLY A 141 17.86 19.12 16.45
CA GLY A 141 17.30 19.77 15.27
C GLY A 141 17.42 18.95 13.96
N ASN A 142 18.17 17.85 13.93
CA ASN A 142 18.28 17.03 12.72
C ASN A 142 16.91 16.55 12.22
N GLN A 143 16.00 16.17 13.11
CA GLN A 143 14.64 15.74 12.78
C GLN A 143 13.73 16.87 12.25
N ALA A 144 14.08 18.13 12.50
CA ALA A 144 13.34 19.30 12.01
C ALA A 144 13.77 19.73 10.61
N LEU A 145 14.83 19.13 10.05
CA LEU A 145 15.25 19.36 8.67
C LEU A 145 14.19 18.83 7.69
N ASP A 146 14.20 19.37 6.46
CA ASP A 146 13.36 18.86 5.38
C ASP A 146 13.79 17.42 5.01
N ASP A 147 12.84 16.58 4.60
CA ASP A 147 13.10 15.19 4.20
C ASP A 147 14.01 15.08 2.95
N SER A 148 14.11 16.14 2.18
CA SER A 148 15.02 16.28 1.04
C SER A 148 16.46 16.70 1.43
N ASP A 149 16.70 17.10 2.69
CA ASP A 149 18.04 17.50 3.12
C ASP A 149 18.96 16.26 3.21
N PRO A 150 20.12 16.29 2.53
CA PRO A 150 21.07 15.18 2.53
C PRO A 150 21.61 14.85 3.94
N ASN A 151 21.60 15.80 4.88
CA ASN A 151 22.10 15.63 6.24
C ASN A 151 21.06 15.05 7.21
N LYS A 152 19.78 15.01 6.80
CA LYS A 152 18.71 14.44 7.63
C LYS A 152 18.81 12.93 7.67
N PHE A 153 18.76 12.36 8.87
CA PHE A 153 18.55 10.93 9.04
C PHE A 153 17.08 10.58 8.82
N VAL A 154 16.82 9.72 7.82
CA VAL A 154 15.48 9.26 7.51
C VAL A 154 15.46 7.73 7.49
N ALA A 155 14.69 7.15 8.38
CA ALA A 155 14.39 5.72 8.37
C ALA A 155 12.87 5.53 8.53
N GLN A 156 12.29 4.63 7.76
CA GLN A 156 10.85 4.36 7.73
C GLN A 156 10.60 2.86 7.73
N MET A 157 9.36 2.46 7.97
CA MET A 157 8.91 1.07 7.88
C MET A 157 7.63 0.97 7.05
N GLY A 158 7.27 -0.26 6.68
CA GLY A 158 6.05 -0.54 5.94
C GLY A 158 6.11 -0.17 4.46
N ALA A 159 4.94 -0.11 3.85
CA ALA A 159 4.81 0.20 2.43
C ALA A 159 5.21 1.63 2.07
N GLU A 160 5.13 2.56 3.00
CA GLU A 160 5.58 3.96 2.81
C GLU A 160 7.08 4.03 2.55
N ALA A 161 7.87 3.26 3.30
CA ALA A 161 9.30 3.16 3.10
C ALA A 161 9.62 2.64 1.68
N ILE A 162 8.94 1.58 1.26
CA ILE A 162 9.11 0.99 -0.08
C ILE A 162 8.72 1.99 -1.16
N TYR A 163 7.61 2.73 -0.96
CA TYR A 163 7.17 3.76 -1.90
C TYR A 163 8.20 4.88 -2.06
N THR A 164 8.76 5.36 -0.96
CA THR A 164 9.81 6.40 -0.98
C THR A 164 11.07 5.90 -1.68
N LEU A 165 11.51 4.67 -1.39
CA LEU A 165 12.67 4.06 -2.04
C LEU A 165 12.45 3.87 -3.54
N LEU A 166 11.27 3.40 -3.97
CA LEU A 166 10.95 3.21 -5.38
C LEU A 166 10.90 4.54 -6.15
N LYS A 167 10.44 5.61 -5.53
CA LYS A 167 10.47 6.96 -6.14
C LYS A 167 11.89 7.48 -6.41
N GLN A 168 12.87 7.03 -5.65
CA GLN A 168 14.27 7.42 -5.80
C GLN A 168 15.01 6.60 -6.86
N VAL A 169 14.39 5.55 -7.41
CA VAL A 169 15.01 4.71 -8.45
C VAL A 169 14.96 5.43 -9.79
N ASP A 170 16.14 5.67 -10.37
CA ASP A 170 16.27 6.10 -11.75
C ASP A 170 16.42 4.87 -12.65
N LEU A 171 15.33 4.55 -13.36
CA LEU A 171 15.26 3.39 -14.24
C LEU A 171 16.17 3.49 -15.46
N ASP A 172 16.37 4.70 -15.98
CA ASP A 172 17.18 4.92 -17.18
C ASP A 172 18.67 4.70 -16.87
N SER A 173 19.15 5.30 -15.79
CA SER A 173 20.52 5.09 -15.30
C SER A 173 20.76 3.63 -14.93
N MET A 174 19.82 2.97 -14.26
CA MET A 174 19.92 1.54 -13.91
C MET A 174 19.95 0.65 -15.15
N SER A 175 19.08 0.91 -16.12
CA SER A 175 19.05 0.18 -17.41
C SER A 175 20.35 0.35 -18.18
N TYR A 176 20.87 1.57 -18.23
CA TYR A 176 22.15 1.86 -18.86
C TYR A 176 23.29 1.09 -18.19
N ALA A 177 23.39 1.16 -16.86
CA ALA A 177 24.42 0.47 -16.10
C ALA A 177 24.39 -1.06 -16.29
N LEU A 178 23.18 -1.65 -16.28
CA LEU A 178 23.01 -3.09 -16.50
C LEU A 178 23.41 -3.53 -17.91
N ARG A 179 23.10 -2.73 -18.94
CA ARG A 179 23.46 -3.03 -20.33
C ARG A 179 24.96 -2.89 -20.60
N HIS A 180 25.62 -1.97 -19.92
CA HIS A 180 27.03 -1.66 -20.14
C HIS A 180 27.96 -2.37 -19.14
N ASN A 181 27.44 -3.07 -18.16
CA ASN A 181 28.23 -3.83 -17.21
C ASN A 181 28.66 -5.19 -17.80
N CYS A 182 29.63 -5.14 -18.75
CA CYS A 182 30.15 -6.31 -19.44
C CYS A 182 30.81 -7.34 -18.53
N LEU A 183 31.18 -6.97 -17.31
CA LEU A 183 31.85 -7.88 -16.36
C LEU A 183 30.96 -9.06 -15.92
N LEU A 184 29.63 -8.91 -15.96
CA LEU A 184 28.70 -9.97 -15.65
C LEU A 184 28.69 -11.10 -16.70
N TYR A 185 29.08 -10.79 -17.94
CA TYR A 185 29.09 -11.74 -19.07
C TYR A 185 30.47 -12.28 -19.40
N THR A 186 31.53 -11.66 -18.88
CA THR A 186 32.94 -12.03 -19.16
C THR A 186 33.59 -12.75 -17.99
N SER A 187 32.91 -12.93 -16.88
CA SER A 187 33.40 -13.74 -15.77
C SER A 187 33.52 -15.20 -16.22
N PRO A 188 34.71 -15.82 -16.18
CA PRO A 188 34.83 -17.21 -16.53
C PRO A 188 33.94 -18.07 -15.65
N SER A 189 33.28 -19.06 -16.26
CA SER A 189 32.47 -20.02 -15.51
C SER A 189 33.39 -20.74 -14.51
N PRO A 190 32.93 -21.02 -13.27
CA PRO A 190 33.68 -21.83 -12.32
C PRO A 190 33.95 -23.26 -12.80
N ARG A 191 33.51 -23.60 -14.01
CA ARG A 191 33.66 -24.94 -14.62
C ARG A 191 34.65 -24.97 -15.81
N ASP A 192 35.24 -23.83 -16.18
CA ASP A 192 36.30 -23.71 -17.19
C ASP A 192 37.71 -23.72 -16.48
#